data_44c620da451cea417340ec313f155fec
#
_entry.id   44c620da451cea417340ec313f155fec
#
_cell.length_a   1.000
_cell.length_b   1.000
_cell.length_c   1.000
_cell.angle_alpha   90.00
_cell.angle_beta   90.00
_cell.angle_gamma   90.00
#
_symmetry.space_group_name_H-M   'P 1'
#
loop_
_entity.id
_entity.type
_entity.pdbx_description
1 polymer ?
#
loop_
_entity_poly.entity_id
_entity_poly.type
_entity_poly.pdbx_seq_one_letter_code
_entity_poly.pdbx_strand_id
1 'polypeptide(L)'
;GPSLFDWSTVACTRASFIITAIWWVAFTIPLLTSYRQVHYRATRDQLGSAVRGTFSELAGTFGKIVKNKPLWMFMIAFFFYIDAVNTVISMSTSYGAELGIDSTQLVVALLVTQFVAFPCAILYGRLAGRFGCKVMITAAVVAYMCIVFFAAFFLKSAVEFWILAILVGMFQGGIQALSRSYYGKIIPKDHANEYYGF
;
A
#
# COMPACT_ATOMS: atom_id res chain seq x y z
N GLY A 1 -37.61 15.97 -11.38
CA GLY A 1 -37.22 16.25 -12.76
C GLY A 1 -36.36 15.10 -13.27
N PRO A 2 -36.38 14.77 -14.59
CA PRO A 2 -35.58 13.69 -15.11
C PRO A 2 -34.09 14.01 -14.89
N SER A 3 -33.40 13.13 -14.19
CA SER A 3 -31.97 13.23 -14.00
C SER A 3 -31.31 13.09 -15.37
N LEU A 4 -30.49 14.05 -15.75
CA LEU A 4 -29.79 14.14 -17.03
C LEU A 4 -28.86 12.95 -17.34
N PHE A 5 -28.70 12.02 -16.40
CA PHE A 5 -27.89 10.81 -16.53
C PHE A 5 -28.56 9.64 -15.80
N ASP A 6 -29.54 9.03 -16.44
CA ASP A 6 -30.13 7.77 -15.99
C ASP A 6 -29.26 6.58 -16.49
N TRP A 7 -28.01 6.58 -16.07
CA TRP A 7 -27.09 5.48 -16.38
C TRP A 7 -27.39 4.31 -15.46
N SER A 8 -27.66 3.15 -16.02
CA SER A 8 -27.77 1.93 -15.22
C SER A 8 -26.47 1.70 -14.43
N THR A 9 -26.58 1.15 -13.24
CA THR A 9 -25.42 0.83 -12.37
C THR A 9 -24.32 0.09 -13.15
N VAL A 10 -24.71 -0.78 -14.10
CA VAL A 10 -23.78 -1.51 -14.97
C VAL A 10 -23.03 -0.58 -15.91
N ALA A 11 -23.69 0.44 -16.47
CA ALA A 11 -23.05 1.41 -17.36
C ALA A 11 -22.03 2.28 -16.60
N CYS A 12 -22.37 2.72 -15.37
CA CYS A 12 -21.45 3.45 -14.51
C CYS A 12 -20.21 2.63 -14.14
N THR A 13 -20.40 1.35 -13.81
CA THR A 13 -19.28 0.45 -13.50
C THR A 13 -18.37 0.25 -14.72
N ARG A 14 -18.93 0.04 -15.91
CA ARG A 14 -18.15 -0.07 -17.16
C ARG A 14 -17.39 1.21 -17.47
N ALA A 15 -18.01 2.37 -17.31
CA ALA A 15 -17.36 3.66 -17.51
C ALA A 15 -16.17 3.84 -16.53
N SER A 16 -16.33 3.46 -15.27
CA SER A 16 -15.26 3.51 -14.27
C SER A 16 -14.05 2.66 -14.66
N PHE A 17 -14.27 1.43 -15.17
CA PHE A 17 -13.18 0.59 -15.66
C PHE A 17 -12.47 1.19 -16.87
N ILE A 18 -13.22 1.76 -17.82
CA ILE A 18 -12.65 2.42 -19.01
C ILE A 18 -11.82 3.63 -18.60
N ILE A 19 -12.33 4.48 -17.72
CA ILE A 19 -11.61 5.65 -17.20
C ILE A 19 -10.32 5.22 -16.51
N THR A 20 -10.38 4.19 -15.67
CA THR A 20 -9.21 3.65 -14.98
C THR A 20 -8.18 3.11 -15.97
N ALA A 21 -8.62 2.38 -17.01
CA ALA A 21 -7.72 1.86 -18.04
C ALA A 21 -7.03 2.99 -18.82
N ILE A 22 -7.77 4.02 -19.23
CA ILE A 22 -7.22 5.20 -19.92
C ILE A 22 -6.22 5.91 -19.01
N TRP A 23 -6.54 6.09 -17.73
CA TRP A 23 -5.66 6.69 -16.73
C TRP A 23 -4.34 5.93 -16.63
N TRP A 24 -4.40 4.61 -16.50
CA TRP A 24 -3.22 3.77 -16.43
C TRP A 24 -2.35 3.90 -17.68
N VAL A 25 -2.95 3.82 -18.86
CA VAL A 25 -2.22 3.99 -20.14
C VAL A 25 -1.56 5.36 -20.19
N ALA A 26 -2.31 6.43 -19.91
CA ALA A 26 -1.79 7.79 -19.95
C ALA A 26 -0.58 8.02 -19.06
N PHE A 27 -0.59 7.45 -17.84
CA PHE A 27 0.54 7.57 -16.90
C PHE A 27 1.66 6.54 -17.17
N THR A 28 1.40 5.48 -17.93
CA THR A 28 2.44 4.52 -18.35
C THR A 28 3.27 5.06 -19.52
N ILE A 29 2.68 5.88 -20.42
CA ILE A 29 3.42 6.44 -21.56
C ILE A 29 4.67 7.21 -21.14
N PRO A 30 4.64 8.17 -20.19
CA PRO A 30 5.85 8.86 -19.72
C PRO A 30 6.89 7.91 -19.13
N LEU A 31 6.45 6.85 -18.45
CA LEU A 31 7.34 5.83 -17.91
C LEU A 31 8.08 5.10 -19.06
N LEU A 32 7.35 4.63 -20.07
CA LEU A 32 7.91 3.90 -21.21
C LEU A 32 8.84 4.77 -22.05
N THR A 33 8.54 6.07 -22.20
CA THR A 33 9.34 7.00 -23.01
C THR A 33 10.56 7.54 -22.27
N SER A 34 10.48 7.72 -20.96
CA SER A 34 11.55 8.31 -20.14
C SER A 34 12.42 7.29 -19.45
N TYR A 35 11.90 6.07 -19.24
CA TYR A 35 12.63 5.03 -18.55
C TYR A 35 13.68 4.40 -19.46
N ARG A 36 14.95 4.55 -19.09
CA ARG A 36 16.08 3.89 -19.75
C ARG A 36 16.66 2.86 -18.80
N GLN A 37 16.51 1.59 -19.15
CA GLN A 37 17.10 0.51 -18.37
C GLN A 37 18.63 0.54 -18.54
N VAL A 38 19.35 0.90 -17.48
CA VAL A 38 20.81 1.05 -17.50
C VAL A 38 21.51 -0.31 -17.29
N HIS A 39 20.89 -1.17 -16.49
CA HIS A 39 21.41 -2.50 -16.18
C HIS A 39 20.43 -3.55 -16.70
N TYR A 40 20.77 -4.25 -17.76
CA TYR A 40 20.03 -5.39 -18.24
C TYR A 40 20.95 -6.58 -18.41
N ARG A 41 20.45 -7.76 -18.09
CA ARG A 41 21.15 -9.02 -18.35
C ARG A 41 20.65 -9.54 -19.69
N ALA A 42 21.51 -9.60 -20.69
CA ALA A 42 21.19 -10.21 -21.98
C ALA A 42 21.12 -11.73 -21.78
N THR A 43 19.93 -12.26 -21.51
CA THR A 43 19.72 -13.71 -21.43
C THR A 43 19.47 -14.23 -22.82
N ARG A 44 20.44 -14.91 -23.37
CA ARG A 44 20.37 -15.59 -24.68
C ARG A 44 19.97 -17.06 -24.54
N ASP A 45 19.55 -17.46 -23.34
CA ASP A 45 19.27 -18.84 -22.98
C ASP A 45 17.83 -19.24 -23.31
N GLN A 46 17.63 -20.52 -23.62
CA GLN A 46 16.30 -21.10 -23.84
C GLN A 46 15.43 -20.90 -22.61
N LEU A 47 14.13 -20.63 -22.79
CA LEU A 47 13.19 -20.30 -21.72
C LEU A 47 13.26 -21.25 -20.50
N GLY A 48 13.49 -22.56 -20.72
CA GLY A 48 13.55 -23.56 -19.65
C GLY A 48 14.78 -23.44 -18.76
N SER A 49 15.96 -23.09 -19.30
CA SER A 49 17.18 -22.87 -18.53
C SER A 49 17.11 -21.53 -17.77
N ALA A 50 16.50 -20.52 -18.37
CA ALA A 50 16.26 -19.22 -17.75
C ALA A 50 15.36 -19.34 -16.52
N VAL A 51 14.23 -20.08 -16.60
CA VAL A 51 13.31 -20.29 -15.47
C VAL A 51 14.02 -21.01 -14.32
N ARG A 52 14.73 -22.10 -14.61
CA ARG A 52 15.46 -22.85 -13.57
C ARG A 52 16.58 -22.04 -12.93
N GLY A 53 17.29 -21.23 -13.73
CA GLY A 53 18.30 -20.30 -13.25
C GLY A 53 17.69 -19.25 -12.30
N THR A 54 16.52 -18.67 -12.66
CA THR A 54 15.80 -17.69 -11.85
C THR A 54 15.41 -18.26 -10.48
N PHE A 55 14.87 -19.48 -10.42
CA PHE A 55 14.54 -20.11 -9.14
C PHE A 55 15.77 -20.35 -8.26
N SER A 56 16.90 -20.74 -8.84
CA SER A 56 18.15 -20.90 -8.11
C SER A 56 18.69 -19.56 -7.58
N GLU A 57 18.61 -18.50 -8.38
CA GLU A 57 18.99 -17.14 -7.98
C GLU A 57 18.07 -16.62 -6.87
N LEU A 58 16.75 -16.83 -6.98
CA LEU A 58 15.79 -16.49 -5.93
C LEU A 58 16.10 -17.21 -4.61
N ALA A 59 16.34 -18.53 -4.66
CA ALA A 59 16.72 -19.29 -3.47
C ALA A 59 18.04 -18.78 -2.85
N GLY A 60 19.01 -18.42 -3.67
CA GLY A 60 20.27 -17.81 -3.23
C GLY A 60 20.05 -16.45 -2.57
N THR A 61 19.21 -15.60 -3.15
CA THR A 61 18.87 -14.29 -2.59
C THR A 61 18.09 -14.41 -1.30
N PHE A 62 17.14 -15.35 -1.22
CA PHE A 62 16.44 -15.67 0.03
C PHE A 62 17.43 -16.09 1.15
N GLY A 63 18.40 -16.95 0.82
CA GLY A 63 19.46 -17.31 1.77
C GLY A 63 20.29 -16.11 2.25
N LYS A 64 20.58 -15.13 1.38
CA LYS A 64 21.25 -13.88 1.75
C LYS A 64 20.39 -13.00 2.65
N ILE A 65 19.08 -12.92 2.38
CA ILE A 65 18.10 -12.19 3.20
C ILE A 65 18.04 -12.74 4.61
N VAL A 66 17.89 -14.07 4.76
CA VAL A 66 17.78 -14.74 6.07
C VAL A 66 19.07 -14.57 6.89
N LYS A 67 20.24 -14.56 6.25
CA LYS A 67 21.52 -14.31 6.91
C LYS A 67 21.69 -12.87 7.38
N ASN A 68 21.01 -11.92 6.75
CA ASN A 68 21.03 -10.51 7.13
C ASN A 68 19.96 -10.25 8.21
N LYS A 69 20.34 -10.43 9.48
CA LYS A 69 19.42 -10.33 10.62
C LYS A 69 18.56 -9.05 10.65
N PRO A 70 19.10 -7.82 10.45
CA PRO A 70 18.28 -6.62 10.41
C PRO A 70 17.24 -6.62 9.28
N LEU A 71 17.61 -7.09 8.11
CA LEU A 71 16.72 -7.18 6.97
C LEU A 71 15.61 -8.20 7.18
N TRP A 72 15.98 -9.39 7.64
CA TRP A 72 15.05 -10.48 7.94
C TRP A 72 14.02 -10.07 9.00
N MET A 73 14.48 -9.50 10.11
CA MET A 73 13.59 -9.00 11.17
C MET A 73 12.62 -7.93 10.65
N PHE A 74 13.12 -7.02 9.80
CA PHE A 74 12.25 -6.00 9.21
C PHE A 74 11.20 -6.62 8.29
N MET A 75 11.56 -7.58 7.44
CA MET A 75 10.62 -8.24 6.53
C MET A 75 9.52 -8.99 7.28
N ILE A 76 9.87 -9.72 8.34
CA ILE A 76 8.86 -10.39 9.19
C ILE A 76 7.94 -9.34 9.84
N ALA A 77 8.51 -8.32 10.46
CA ALA A 77 7.72 -7.26 11.08
C ALA A 77 6.81 -6.56 10.05
N PHE A 78 7.36 -6.25 8.86
CA PHE A 78 6.61 -5.65 7.77
C PHE A 78 5.42 -6.52 7.35
N PHE A 79 5.64 -7.81 7.17
CA PHE A 79 4.59 -8.76 6.80
C PHE A 79 3.42 -8.70 7.79
N PHE A 80 3.69 -8.79 9.09
CA PHE A 80 2.64 -8.78 10.10
C PHE A 80 1.91 -7.44 10.22
N TYR A 81 2.63 -6.31 10.26
CA TYR A 81 1.94 -5.05 10.46
C TYR A 81 1.24 -4.55 9.19
N ILE A 82 1.75 -4.85 7.98
CA ILE A 82 1.06 -4.46 6.75
C ILE A 82 -0.23 -5.27 6.54
N ASP A 83 -0.21 -6.55 6.91
CA ASP A 83 -1.39 -7.40 6.90
C ASP A 83 -2.44 -6.89 7.88
N ALA A 84 -2.03 -6.52 9.09
CA ALA A 84 -2.92 -5.90 10.07
C ALA A 84 -3.53 -4.59 9.55
N VAL A 85 -2.74 -3.72 8.92
CA VAL A 85 -3.23 -2.47 8.30
C VAL A 85 -4.26 -2.75 7.22
N ASN A 86 -3.99 -3.69 6.32
CA ASN A 86 -4.91 -4.07 5.25
C ASN A 86 -6.20 -4.69 5.81
N THR A 87 -6.09 -5.49 6.86
CA THR A 87 -7.25 -6.08 7.55
C THR A 87 -8.14 -5.00 8.15
N VAL A 88 -7.59 -3.99 8.81
CA VAL A 88 -8.37 -2.86 9.36
C VAL A 88 -9.14 -2.16 8.24
N ILE A 89 -8.52 -1.90 7.10
CA ILE A 89 -9.17 -1.24 5.96
C ILE A 89 -10.31 -2.10 5.41
N SER A 90 -10.06 -3.38 5.17
CA SER A 90 -11.04 -4.32 4.61
C SER A 90 -12.21 -4.56 5.56
N MET A 91 -11.92 -4.78 6.85
CA MET A 91 -12.94 -5.03 7.86
C MET A 91 -13.77 -3.79 8.21
N SER A 92 -13.17 -2.59 8.14
CA SER A 92 -13.90 -1.35 8.39
C SER A 92 -15.08 -1.15 7.44
N THR A 93 -14.94 -1.51 6.17
CA THR A 93 -16.04 -1.40 5.20
C THR A 93 -17.16 -2.40 5.47
N SER A 94 -16.82 -3.65 5.81
CA SER A 94 -17.79 -4.68 6.18
C SER A 94 -18.52 -4.31 7.46
N TYR A 95 -17.81 -3.85 8.47
CA TYR A 95 -18.37 -3.41 9.73
C TYR A 95 -19.25 -2.16 9.59
N GLY A 96 -18.85 -1.22 8.75
CA GLY A 96 -19.68 -0.05 8.42
C GLY A 96 -21.02 -0.45 7.78
N ALA A 97 -21.03 -1.47 6.94
CA ALA A 97 -22.26 -2.02 6.35
C ALA A 97 -23.14 -2.68 7.43
N GLU A 98 -22.58 -3.40 8.39
CA GLU A 98 -23.31 -3.99 9.53
C GLU A 98 -23.93 -2.91 10.44
N LEU A 99 -23.29 -1.76 10.59
CA LEU A 99 -23.85 -0.61 11.31
C LEU A 99 -25.00 0.09 10.55
N GLY A 100 -25.38 -0.40 9.37
CA GLY A 100 -26.44 0.17 8.54
C GLY A 100 -26.02 1.45 7.81
N ILE A 101 -24.73 1.72 7.69
CA ILE A 101 -24.21 2.86 6.92
C ILE A 101 -24.44 2.60 5.43
N ASP A 102 -25.06 3.54 4.75
CA ASP A 102 -25.32 3.43 3.31
C ASP A 102 -24.05 3.24 2.49
N SER A 103 -24.13 2.40 1.45
CA SER A 103 -22.98 2.08 0.58
C SER A 103 -22.31 3.33 0.01
N THR A 104 -23.09 4.37 -0.29
CA THR A 104 -22.56 5.65 -0.78
C THR A 104 -21.68 6.32 0.26
N GLN A 105 -22.11 6.30 1.53
CA GLN A 105 -21.32 6.87 2.64
C GLN A 105 -20.02 6.09 2.87
N LEU A 106 -20.04 4.75 2.72
CA LEU A 106 -18.82 3.92 2.80
C LEU A 106 -17.82 4.28 1.72
N VAL A 107 -18.26 4.46 0.48
CA VAL A 107 -17.40 4.90 -0.63
C VAL A 107 -16.83 6.30 -0.38
N VAL A 108 -17.66 7.24 0.09
CA VAL A 108 -17.19 8.59 0.44
C VAL A 108 -16.18 8.55 1.58
N ALA A 109 -16.39 7.71 2.60
CA ALA A 109 -15.43 7.54 3.68
C ALA A 109 -14.07 7.02 3.19
N LEU A 110 -14.07 6.05 2.26
CA LEU A 110 -12.83 5.59 1.61
C LEU A 110 -12.14 6.71 0.83
N LEU A 111 -12.88 7.55 0.11
CA LEU A 111 -12.31 8.70 -0.59
C LEU A 111 -11.69 9.70 0.40
N VAL A 112 -12.40 10.03 1.49
CA VAL A 112 -11.88 10.91 2.54
C VAL A 112 -10.61 10.35 3.16
N THR A 113 -10.56 9.05 3.41
CA THR A 113 -9.34 8.36 3.90
C THR A 113 -8.15 8.61 2.96
N GLN A 114 -8.34 8.52 1.65
CA GLN A 114 -7.28 8.76 0.66
C GLN A 114 -6.86 10.24 0.61
N PHE A 115 -7.84 11.16 0.67
CA PHE A 115 -7.54 12.59 0.71
C PHE A 115 -6.75 13.00 1.96
N VAL A 116 -7.05 12.40 3.10
CA VAL A 116 -6.29 12.62 4.35
C VAL A 116 -4.92 11.95 4.29
N ALA A 117 -4.82 10.75 3.71
CA ALA A 117 -3.57 10.01 3.61
C ALA A 117 -2.50 10.76 2.80
N PHE A 118 -2.87 11.49 1.75
CA PHE A 118 -1.94 12.19 0.89
C PHE A 118 -1.10 13.26 1.62
N PRO A 119 -1.68 14.29 2.26
CA PRO A 119 -0.90 15.30 3.00
C PRO A 119 -0.17 14.69 4.20
N CYS A 120 -0.79 13.70 4.87
CA CYS A 120 -0.15 13.02 5.99
C CYS A 120 1.08 12.23 5.55
N ALA A 121 1.07 11.57 4.39
CA ALA A 121 2.25 10.87 3.86
C ALA A 121 3.42 11.85 3.63
N ILE A 122 3.16 13.06 3.13
CA ILE A 122 4.18 14.10 2.95
C ILE A 122 4.73 14.53 4.31
N LEU A 123 3.86 14.75 5.30
CA LEU A 123 4.25 15.11 6.66
C LEU A 123 5.12 14.01 7.29
N TYR A 124 4.72 12.76 7.18
CA TYR A 124 5.49 11.61 7.63
C TYR A 124 6.87 11.54 6.98
N GLY A 125 6.97 11.82 5.68
CA GLY A 125 8.24 11.89 4.96
C GLY A 125 9.17 12.96 5.55
N ARG A 126 8.65 14.15 5.85
CA ARG A 126 9.41 15.25 6.49
C ARG A 126 9.83 14.90 7.91
N LEU A 127 8.92 14.35 8.71
CA LEU A 127 9.21 13.93 10.08
C LEU A 127 10.23 12.79 10.13
N ALA A 128 10.17 11.85 9.17
CA ALA A 128 11.15 10.78 9.05
C ALA A 128 12.56 11.30 8.71
N GLY A 129 12.67 12.43 8.01
CA GLY A 129 13.95 13.13 7.83
C GLY A 129 14.54 13.66 9.12
N ARG A 130 13.70 14.04 10.10
CA ARG A 130 14.13 14.59 11.40
C ARG A 130 14.32 13.53 12.47
N PHE A 131 13.38 12.60 12.60
CA PHE A 131 13.35 11.59 13.69
C PHE A 131 13.84 10.22 13.25
N GLY A 132 14.02 10.00 11.97
CA GLY A 132 14.41 8.72 11.39
C GLY A 132 13.22 7.83 11.00
N CYS A 133 13.37 7.08 9.90
CA CYS A 133 12.30 6.23 9.36
C CYS A 133 11.84 5.15 10.37
N LYS A 134 12.78 4.53 11.10
CA LYS A 134 12.47 3.46 12.06
C LYS A 134 11.55 3.94 13.17
N VAL A 135 11.85 5.09 13.76
CA VAL A 135 11.03 5.68 14.84
C VAL A 135 9.63 6.01 14.34
N MET A 136 9.54 6.60 13.15
CA MET A 136 8.25 6.98 12.57
C MET A 136 7.40 5.77 12.19
N ILE A 137 8.00 4.69 11.69
CA ILE A 137 7.27 3.43 11.43
C ILE A 137 6.75 2.85 12.74
N THR A 138 7.58 2.78 13.78
CA THR A 138 7.17 2.28 15.10
C THR A 138 6.02 3.12 15.69
N ALA A 139 6.12 4.45 15.60
CA ALA A 139 5.04 5.33 16.05
C ALA A 139 3.73 5.09 15.28
N ALA A 140 3.81 4.87 13.96
CA ALA A 140 2.64 4.54 13.15
C ALA A 140 2.02 3.19 13.52
N VAL A 141 2.84 2.17 13.78
CA VAL A 141 2.36 0.84 14.24
C VAL A 141 1.64 0.96 15.59
N VAL A 142 2.22 1.69 16.54
CA VAL A 142 1.58 1.93 17.85
C VAL A 142 0.25 2.69 17.68
N ALA A 143 0.22 3.70 16.82
CA ALA A 143 -1.01 4.42 16.52
C ALA A 143 -2.08 3.50 15.91
N TYR A 144 -1.72 2.61 14.99
CA TYR A 144 -2.63 1.60 14.46
C TYR A 144 -3.16 0.64 15.54
N MET A 145 -2.34 0.23 16.48
CA MET A 145 -2.81 -0.56 17.62
C MET A 145 -3.88 0.22 18.41
N CYS A 146 -3.66 1.50 18.70
CA CYS A 146 -4.67 2.34 19.37
C CYS A 146 -5.95 2.47 18.52
N ILE A 147 -5.85 2.60 17.21
CA ILE A 147 -6.99 2.67 16.29
C ILE A 147 -7.80 1.36 16.34
N VAL A 148 -7.14 0.21 16.35
CA VAL A 148 -7.80 -1.11 16.45
C VAL A 148 -8.54 -1.25 17.79
N PHE A 149 -7.91 -0.84 18.89
CA PHE A 149 -8.58 -0.82 20.19
C PHE A 149 -9.78 0.13 20.20
N PHE A 150 -9.64 1.32 19.65
CA PHE A 150 -10.75 2.25 19.49
C PHE A 150 -11.89 1.63 18.70
N ALA A 151 -11.60 1.01 17.55
CA ALA A 151 -12.60 0.36 16.72
C ALA A 151 -13.30 -0.80 17.47
N ALA A 152 -12.55 -1.63 18.20
CA ALA A 152 -13.10 -2.79 18.89
C ALA A 152 -14.09 -2.41 20.02
N PHE A 153 -13.83 -1.31 20.74
CA PHE A 153 -14.61 -0.97 21.94
C PHE A 153 -15.60 0.18 21.74
N PHE A 154 -15.32 1.11 20.85
CA PHE A 154 -16.06 2.37 20.73
C PHE A 154 -16.86 2.49 19.42
N LEU A 155 -16.61 1.65 18.42
CA LEU A 155 -17.27 1.78 17.12
C LEU A 155 -18.72 1.24 17.19
N LYS A 156 -19.68 2.15 17.44
CA LYS A 156 -21.11 1.84 17.56
C LYS A 156 -22.01 2.72 16.68
N SER A 157 -21.49 3.81 16.15
CA SER A 157 -22.26 4.79 15.39
C SER A 157 -21.54 5.25 14.13
N ALA A 158 -22.29 5.86 13.20
CA ALA A 158 -21.73 6.45 11.98
C ALA A 158 -20.68 7.54 12.27
N VAL A 159 -20.84 8.31 13.35
CA VAL A 159 -19.87 9.38 13.70
C VAL A 159 -18.52 8.78 14.06
N GLU A 160 -18.50 7.74 14.86
CA GLU A 160 -17.28 7.03 15.25
C GLU A 160 -16.60 6.36 14.04
N PHE A 161 -17.41 5.87 13.08
CA PHE A 161 -16.91 5.36 11.81
C PHE A 161 -16.16 6.44 11.00
N TRP A 162 -16.69 7.66 10.93
CA TRP A 162 -16.01 8.76 10.26
C TRP A 162 -14.70 9.16 10.96
N ILE A 163 -14.68 9.17 12.29
CA ILE A 163 -13.45 9.39 13.06
C ILE A 163 -12.43 8.31 12.75
N LEU A 164 -12.86 7.04 12.72
CA LEU A 164 -12.01 5.91 12.37
C LEU A 164 -11.40 6.09 10.97
N ALA A 165 -12.21 6.44 9.96
CA ALA A 165 -11.76 6.66 8.59
C ALA A 165 -10.66 7.74 8.50
N ILE A 166 -10.82 8.86 9.21
CA ILE A 166 -9.83 9.92 9.27
C ILE A 166 -8.54 9.43 9.96
N LEU A 167 -8.66 8.75 11.10
CA LEU A 167 -7.50 8.22 11.84
C LEU A 167 -6.71 7.21 11.00
N VAL A 168 -7.40 6.28 10.35
CA VAL A 168 -6.77 5.32 9.42
C VAL A 168 -6.04 6.07 8.31
N GLY A 169 -6.69 7.07 7.68
CA GLY A 169 -6.09 7.88 6.62
C GLY A 169 -4.81 8.60 7.07
N MET A 170 -4.79 9.14 8.28
CA MET A 170 -3.63 9.86 8.81
C MET A 170 -2.36 9.00 8.86
N PHE A 171 -2.48 7.73 9.17
CA PHE A 171 -1.31 6.85 9.37
C PHE A 171 -1.02 5.94 8.16
N GLN A 172 -2.03 5.58 7.37
CA GLN A 172 -1.93 4.63 6.25
C GLN A 172 -0.88 5.05 5.22
N GLY A 173 -0.97 6.27 4.71
CA GLY A 173 -0.05 6.78 3.69
C GLY A 173 1.38 6.83 4.19
N GLY A 174 1.57 7.29 5.44
CA GLY A 174 2.87 7.39 6.08
C GLY A 174 3.54 6.04 6.29
N ILE A 175 2.82 5.06 6.85
CA ILE A 175 3.40 3.75 7.15
C ILE A 175 3.81 3.00 5.88
N GLN A 176 3.00 3.05 4.82
CA GLN A 176 3.32 2.40 3.55
C GLN A 176 4.53 3.05 2.85
N ALA A 177 4.55 4.38 2.76
CA ALA A 177 5.63 5.11 2.11
C ALA A 177 6.97 4.94 2.85
N LEU A 178 6.96 5.07 4.18
CA LEU A 178 8.17 4.94 4.99
C LEU A 178 8.72 3.52 5.03
N SER A 179 7.84 2.50 5.03
CA SER A 179 8.26 1.10 5.00
C SER A 179 9.04 0.77 3.74
N ARG A 180 8.52 1.20 2.58
CA ARG A 180 9.23 1.04 1.29
C ARG A 180 10.55 1.81 1.25
N SER A 181 10.55 3.05 1.76
CA SER A 181 11.76 3.87 1.84
C SER A 181 12.81 3.26 2.78
N TYR A 182 12.39 2.74 3.92
CA TYR A 182 13.29 2.08 4.88
C TYR A 182 13.85 0.79 4.31
N TYR A 183 13.02 -0.02 3.66
CA TYR A 183 13.47 -1.22 2.96
C TYR A 183 14.57 -0.92 1.95
N GLY A 184 14.36 0.09 1.09
CA GLY A 184 15.36 0.54 0.11
C GLY A 184 16.68 1.04 0.73
N LYS A 185 16.68 1.45 2.01
CA LYS A 185 17.90 1.86 2.72
C LYS A 185 18.69 0.70 3.31
N ILE A 186 18.03 -0.40 3.65
CA ILE A 186 18.67 -1.56 4.29
C ILE A 186 19.10 -2.66 3.31
N ILE A 187 18.57 -2.65 2.09
CA ILE A 187 18.99 -3.59 1.03
C ILE A 187 20.32 -3.17 0.39
N PRO A 188 21.14 -4.14 -0.07
CA PRO A 188 22.34 -3.87 -0.87
C PRO A 188 21.96 -3.22 -2.21
N LYS A 189 22.59 -2.09 -2.53
CA LYS A 189 22.27 -1.33 -3.74
C LYS A 189 22.55 -2.10 -5.04
N ASP A 190 23.57 -2.93 -5.04
CA ASP A 190 24.02 -3.70 -6.21
C ASP A 190 23.04 -4.79 -6.64
N HIS A 191 22.17 -5.23 -5.73
CA HIS A 191 21.18 -6.30 -5.94
C HIS A 191 19.75 -5.83 -5.66
N ALA A 192 19.48 -4.54 -5.64
CA ALA A 192 18.19 -3.97 -5.26
C ALA A 192 17.01 -4.61 -6.00
N ASN A 193 17.13 -4.85 -7.30
CA ASN A 193 16.07 -5.45 -8.11
C ASN A 193 15.69 -6.86 -7.63
N GLU A 194 16.67 -7.68 -7.23
CA GLU A 194 16.43 -9.02 -6.70
C GLU A 194 15.69 -8.97 -5.37
N TYR A 195 16.05 -8.02 -4.50
CA TYR A 195 15.45 -7.85 -3.17
C TYR A 195 14.03 -7.26 -3.24
N TYR A 196 13.72 -6.40 -4.20
CA TYR A 196 12.36 -5.88 -4.41
C TYR A 196 11.41 -6.91 -5.06
N GLY A 197 11.94 -8.00 -5.60
CA GLY A 197 11.15 -9.12 -6.12
C GLY A 197 10.56 -10.02 -5.03
N PHE A 198 11.01 -9.87 -3.78
CA PHE A 198 10.49 -10.55 -2.58
C PHE A 198 9.52 -9.67 -1.83
#